data_6719a70c323afc37e4c1849676fcc8e0
#
_entry.id   6719a70c323afc37e4c1849676fcc8e0
#
_cell.length_a   1.000
_cell.length_b   1.000
_cell.length_c   1.000
_cell.angle_alpha   90.00
_cell.angle_beta   90.00
_cell.angle_gamma   90.00
#
_symmetry.space_group_name_H-M   'P 1'
#
loop_
_entity.id
_entity.type
_entity.pdbx_description
1 polymer ?
#
loop_
_entity_poly.entity_id
_entity_poly.type
_entity_poly.pdbx_seq_one_letter_code
_entity_poly.pdbx_strand_id
1 'polypeptide(L)'
;THTGSSAASDVYKRQAHILSGAVLDPSGLDRLMPDWRERNAPVTVSVNKDNFYILGEAGQIRLPNFLMPPLMNNHGNYIVSMGNVCRWMAEQAEALGVEIFPGMACSELVFGENDELKGVVAGEFGLGPDGKPTDAYEPGMELHGKYVFLSEGVRGSLSKKLIKKYSLDTDSDAPKFGLGMKEIWEVLPENHNEGEVTHTLGWPLGFKNSGGSFVYHLDNNQVYVGYIVDL
;
A
#
# COMPACT_ATOMS: atom_id res chain seq x y z
N THR A 1 -16.06 0.08 -18.06
CA THR A 1 -14.97 -0.35 -17.21
C THR A 1 -14.01 0.81 -17.02
N HIS A 2 -14.19 1.52 -15.94
CA HIS A 2 -13.42 2.70 -15.57
C HIS A 2 -12.04 2.31 -15.05
N THR A 3 -11.06 2.17 -15.90
CA THR A 3 -9.68 1.87 -15.50
C THR A 3 -8.78 3.11 -15.38
N GLY A 4 -9.30 4.28 -15.69
CA GLY A 4 -8.53 5.53 -15.61
C GLY A 4 -8.98 6.51 -14.55
N SER A 5 -10.21 6.39 -14.02
CA SER A 5 -10.80 7.40 -13.14
C SER A 5 -10.94 6.97 -11.68
N SER A 6 -10.71 5.71 -11.34
CA SER A 6 -10.84 5.26 -9.94
C SER A 6 -9.80 5.89 -9.02
N ALA A 7 -8.60 6.17 -9.53
CA ALA A 7 -7.61 6.93 -8.79
C ALA A 7 -7.98 8.42 -8.65
N ALA A 8 -8.70 8.98 -9.62
CA ALA A 8 -9.10 10.38 -9.61
C ALA A 8 -10.38 10.65 -8.79
N SER A 9 -11.26 9.66 -8.60
CA SER A 9 -12.51 9.85 -7.86
C SER A 9 -12.33 9.83 -6.34
N ASP A 10 -11.30 9.14 -5.83
CA ASP A 10 -10.98 9.11 -4.39
C ASP A 10 -9.94 10.16 -3.97
N VAL A 11 -9.72 11.04 -4.82
CA VAL A 11 -8.71 12.07 -4.93
C VAL A 11 -8.69 13.08 -3.78
N TYR A 12 -9.77 13.22 -3.06
CA TYR A 12 -9.83 14.12 -1.90
C TYR A 12 -9.27 13.52 -0.61
N LYS A 13 -8.83 12.26 -0.66
CA LYS A 13 -8.30 11.58 0.53
C LYS A 13 -6.88 11.10 0.26
N ARG A 14 -5.91 11.65 0.97
CA ARG A 14 -4.49 11.23 0.94
C ARG A 14 -4.26 9.74 1.23
N GLN A 15 -5.29 8.99 1.58
CA GLN A 15 -5.24 7.55 1.89
C GLN A 15 -6.10 6.70 0.96
N ALA A 16 -6.60 7.24 -0.15
CA ALA A 16 -7.35 6.47 -1.13
C ALA A 16 -6.51 5.31 -1.67
N HIS A 17 -7.11 4.13 -1.77
CA HIS A 17 -6.45 2.90 -2.24
C HIS A 17 -5.25 2.39 -1.40
N ILE A 18 -5.03 2.93 -0.21
CA ILE A 18 -4.00 2.43 0.69
C ILE A 18 -4.55 1.25 1.49
N LEU A 19 -3.75 0.19 1.60
CA LEU A 19 -4.05 -0.96 2.45
C LEU A 19 -4.22 -0.47 3.92
N SER A 20 -5.43 -0.59 4.48
CA SER A 20 -5.71 0.02 5.78
C SER A 20 -5.00 -0.69 6.93
N GLY A 21 -5.04 -2.01 7.05
CA GLY A 21 -4.41 -2.75 8.15
C GLY A 21 -3.08 -3.38 7.73
N ALA A 22 -2.05 -3.18 8.53
CA ALA A 22 -0.74 -3.77 8.32
C ALA A 22 -0.02 -3.96 9.64
N VAL A 23 0.98 -4.85 9.65
CA VAL A 23 2.01 -4.89 10.70
C VAL A 23 3.21 -4.12 10.18
N LEU A 24 3.57 -3.06 10.89
CA LEU A 24 4.65 -2.14 10.54
C LEU A 24 5.89 -2.42 11.37
N ASP A 25 7.02 -2.65 10.72
CA ASP A 25 8.35 -2.60 11.33
C ASP A 25 8.74 -1.11 11.49
N PRO A 26 8.96 -0.62 12.71
CA PRO A 26 9.24 0.79 12.95
C PRO A 26 10.66 1.22 12.55
N SER A 27 11.53 0.29 12.17
CA SER A 27 12.95 0.58 11.87
C SER A 27 13.15 1.65 10.79
N GLY A 28 12.24 1.73 9.82
CA GLY A 28 12.23 2.78 8.80
C GLY A 28 11.94 4.16 9.40
N LEU A 29 10.94 4.25 10.28
CA LEU A 29 10.58 5.48 10.98
C LEU A 29 11.67 5.89 11.98
N ASP A 30 12.25 4.95 12.71
CA ASP A 30 13.33 5.20 13.67
C ASP A 30 14.56 5.83 12.99
N ARG A 31 14.83 5.47 11.74
CA ARG A 31 15.93 6.06 10.94
C ARG A 31 15.55 7.40 10.31
N LEU A 32 14.34 7.50 9.76
CA LEU A 32 13.90 8.70 9.05
C LEU A 32 13.57 9.83 10.01
N MET A 33 12.92 9.51 11.13
CA MET A 33 12.35 10.45 12.08
C MET A 33 12.39 9.86 13.49
N PRO A 34 13.55 9.87 14.17
CA PRO A 34 13.73 9.23 15.48
C PRO A 34 12.73 9.68 16.55
N ASP A 35 12.21 10.90 16.42
CA ASP A 35 11.23 11.54 17.31
C ASP A 35 9.77 11.31 16.89
N TRP A 36 9.49 10.31 16.03
CA TRP A 36 8.13 10.05 15.52
C TRP A 36 7.10 9.78 16.64
N ARG A 37 7.53 9.19 17.77
CA ARG A 37 6.66 8.95 18.93
C ARG A 37 6.22 10.26 19.59
N GLU A 38 7.15 11.20 19.73
CA GLU A 38 6.92 12.53 20.29
C GLU A 38 6.05 13.39 19.38
N ARG A 39 6.10 13.12 18.07
CA ARG A 39 5.27 13.76 17.05
C ARG A 39 3.88 13.13 16.90
N ASN A 40 3.48 12.26 17.83
CA ASN A 40 2.18 11.61 17.81
C ASN A 40 1.90 10.83 16.52
N ALA A 41 2.87 10.11 15.99
CA ALA A 41 2.64 9.19 14.88
C ALA A 41 1.55 8.17 15.25
N PRO A 42 0.62 7.84 14.34
CA PRO A 42 -0.47 6.89 14.61
C PRO A 42 0.04 5.43 14.55
N VAL A 43 1.08 5.15 15.33
CA VAL A 43 1.78 3.87 15.48
C VAL A 43 1.76 3.51 16.96
N THR A 44 0.60 3.12 17.46
CA THR A 44 0.31 3.02 18.89
C THR A 44 0.13 1.59 19.39
N VAL A 45 -0.39 0.69 18.54
CA VAL A 45 -0.72 -0.69 18.93
C VAL A 45 0.48 -1.61 18.70
N SER A 46 1.26 -1.86 19.74
CA SER A 46 2.40 -2.78 19.64
C SER A 46 1.94 -4.24 19.56
N VAL A 47 2.65 -5.04 18.77
CA VAL A 47 2.42 -6.48 18.75
C VAL A 47 2.87 -7.11 20.06
N ASN A 48 1.93 -7.65 20.80
CA ASN A 48 2.16 -8.32 22.08
C ASN A 48 1.99 -9.85 22.00
N LYS A 49 1.29 -10.34 20.97
CA LYS A 49 1.08 -11.76 20.72
C LYS A 49 1.16 -12.06 19.22
N ASP A 50 2.03 -12.97 18.88
CA ASP A 50 2.29 -13.36 17.49
C ASP A 50 2.02 -14.86 17.33
N ASN A 51 1.08 -15.21 16.47
CA ASN A 51 0.64 -16.58 16.24
C ASN A 51 0.80 -16.96 14.78
N PHE A 52 1.21 -18.19 14.56
CA PHE A 52 1.23 -18.78 13.24
C PHE A 52 0.59 -20.16 13.26
N TYR A 53 -0.38 -20.39 12.36
CA TYR A 53 -1.09 -21.66 12.28
C TYR A 53 -1.02 -22.28 10.89
N ILE A 54 -0.94 -23.61 10.86
CA ILE A 54 -1.23 -24.41 9.67
C ILE A 54 -2.64 -24.95 9.84
N LEU A 55 -3.50 -24.63 8.89
CA LEU A 55 -4.90 -25.07 8.87
C LEU A 55 -5.05 -26.36 8.07
N GLY A 56 -5.81 -27.28 8.59
CA GLY A 56 -6.30 -28.48 7.92
C GLY A 56 -7.84 -28.50 7.88
N GLU A 57 -8.44 -29.45 7.19
CA GLU A 57 -9.90 -29.58 7.10
C GLU A 57 -10.59 -29.78 8.47
N ALA A 58 -9.92 -30.47 9.38
CA ALA A 58 -10.47 -30.85 10.68
C ALA A 58 -9.85 -30.12 11.87
N GLY A 59 -8.94 -29.19 11.66
CA GLY A 59 -8.29 -28.48 12.76
C GLY A 59 -7.08 -27.67 12.35
N GLN A 60 -6.34 -27.20 13.34
CA GLN A 60 -5.18 -26.34 13.15
C GLN A 60 -4.01 -26.78 14.03
N ILE A 61 -2.81 -26.51 13.56
CA ILE A 61 -1.56 -26.72 14.31
C ILE A 61 -0.86 -25.37 14.46
N ARG A 62 -0.58 -24.96 15.70
CA ARG A 62 0.22 -23.78 15.96
C ARG A 62 1.70 -24.10 15.77
N LEU A 63 2.39 -23.31 14.96
CA LEU A 63 3.84 -23.36 14.84
C LEU A 63 4.46 -22.41 15.87
N PRO A 64 5.43 -22.87 16.68
CA PRO A 64 6.17 -22.01 17.57
C PRO A 64 7.01 -20.98 16.78
N ASN A 65 7.00 -19.72 17.23
CA ASN A 65 7.66 -18.61 16.53
C ASN A 65 9.17 -18.83 16.36
N PHE A 66 9.83 -19.55 17.30
CA PHE A 66 11.27 -19.82 17.20
C PHE A 66 11.66 -20.75 16.03
N LEU A 67 10.69 -21.46 15.44
CA LEU A 67 10.89 -22.26 14.23
C LEU A 67 10.67 -21.48 12.95
N MET A 68 10.17 -20.25 13.03
CA MET A 68 9.87 -19.42 11.90
C MET A 68 11.11 -18.60 11.48
N PRO A 69 11.25 -18.27 10.18
CA PRO A 69 12.29 -17.33 9.75
C PRO A 69 12.20 -16.01 10.52
N PRO A 70 13.33 -15.34 10.81
CA PRO A 70 13.33 -14.08 11.55
C PRO A 70 12.43 -12.99 10.96
N LEU A 71 12.27 -12.97 9.64
CA LEU A 71 11.41 -12.03 8.91
C LEU A 71 9.91 -12.22 9.22
N MET A 72 9.52 -13.36 9.80
CA MET A 72 8.13 -13.64 10.19
C MET A 72 7.87 -13.34 11.68
N ASN A 73 8.87 -12.84 12.40
CA ASN A 73 8.72 -12.43 13.78
C ASN A 73 8.20 -10.99 13.84
N ASN A 74 7.06 -10.81 14.49
CA ASN A 74 6.42 -9.51 14.62
C ASN A 74 6.64 -8.83 15.97
N HIS A 75 7.43 -9.40 16.86
CA HIS A 75 7.76 -8.76 18.14
C HIS A 75 8.54 -7.45 17.89
N GLY A 76 8.07 -6.35 18.47
CA GLY A 76 8.62 -5.02 18.28
C GLY A 76 7.97 -4.24 17.11
N ASN A 77 7.14 -4.91 16.33
CA ASN A 77 6.34 -4.29 15.29
C ASN A 77 5.02 -3.73 15.85
N TYR A 78 4.31 -2.97 15.02
CA TYR A 78 3.06 -2.32 15.37
C TYR A 78 1.95 -2.67 14.37
N ILE A 79 0.74 -2.88 14.87
CA ILE A 79 -0.45 -2.98 14.02
C ILE A 79 -0.92 -1.55 13.74
N VAL A 80 -1.07 -1.20 12.47
CA VAL A 80 -1.36 0.17 12.06
C VAL A 80 -2.44 0.24 10.97
N SER A 81 -3.13 1.37 10.92
CA SER A 81 -3.82 1.81 9.71
C SER A 81 -2.82 2.55 8.82
N MET A 82 -2.42 1.94 7.71
CA MET A 82 -1.51 2.59 6.75
C MET A 82 -2.07 3.91 6.21
N GLY A 83 -3.39 4.02 6.09
CA GLY A 83 -4.04 5.28 5.72
C GLY A 83 -3.74 6.41 6.71
N ASN A 84 -3.80 6.11 8.00
CA ASN A 84 -3.48 7.08 9.04
C ASN A 84 -1.99 7.43 9.06
N VAL A 85 -1.12 6.43 8.91
CA VAL A 85 0.33 6.64 8.83
C VAL A 85 0.69 7.51 7.63
N CYS A 86 0.15 7.22 6.45
CA CYS A 86 0.40 8.04 5.25
C CYS A 86 -0.11 9.48 5.38
N ARG A 87 -1.26 9.68 6.04
CA ARG A 87 -1.77 11.03 6.30
C ARG A 87 -0.83 11.81 7.21
N TRP A 88 -0.44 11.21 8.30
CA TRP A 88 0.50 11.79 9.24
C TRP A 88 1.86 12.09 8.57
N MET A 89 2.40 11.16 7.77
CA MET A 89 3.64 11.40 7.03
C MET A 89 3.51 12.53 6.02
N ALA A 90 2.36 12.67 5.36
CA ALA A 90 2.09 13.79 4.46
C ALA A 90 2.15 15.14 5.20
N GLU A 91 1.55 15.22 6.40
CA GLU A 91 1.62 16.42 7.24
C GLU A 91 3.07 16.75 7.63
N GLN A 92 3.89 15.72 7.95
CA GLN A 92 5.31 15.95 8.24
C GLN A 92 6.08 16.45 7.01
N ALA A 93 5.78 15.91 5.82
CA ALA A 93 6.40 16.34 4.58
C ALA A 93 6.01 17.80 4.22
N GLU A 94 4.74 18.16 4.36
CA GLU A 94 4.26 19.53 4.15
C GLU A 94 4.93 20.53 5.12
N ALA A 95 5.14 20.14 6.37
CA ALA A 95 5.87 20.95 7.35
C ALA A 95 7.35 21.20 6.94
N LEU A 96 7.92 20.34 6.10
CA LEU A 96 9.26 20.49 5.52
C LEU A 96 9.24 21.25 4.17
N GLY A 97 8.10 21.75 3.72
CA GLY A 97 7.95 22.51 2.49
C GLY A 97 7.68 21.66 1.25
N VAL A 98 7.30 20.40 1.40
CA VAL A 98 6.85 19.57 0.28
C VAL A 98 5.41 19.94 -0.07
N GLU A 99 5.15 20.24 -1.33
CA GLU A 99 3.81 20.48 -1.84
C GLU A 99 3.17 19.13 -2.22
N ILE A 100 1.99 18.86 -1.65
CA ILE A 100 1.22 17.63 -1.91
C ILE A 100 -0.11 18.02 -2.53
N PHE A 101 -0.37 17.50 -3.72
CA PHE A 101 -1.59 17.76 -4.48
C PHE A 101 -2.48 16.51 -4.55
N PRO A 102 -3.31 16.27 -3.54
CA PRO A 102 -4.24 15.15 -3.58
C PRO A 102 -5.21 15.36 -4.73
N GLY A 103 -5.32 14.34 -5.58
CA GLY A 103 -6.22 14.42 -6.66
C GLY A 103 -5.74 14.90 -7.99
N MET A 104 -4.56 15.34 -8.04
CA MET A 104 -3.95 15.75 -9.27
C MET A 104 -3.30 14.53 -9.95
N ALA A 105 -3.98 13.98 -10.94
CA ALA A 105 -3.44 12.87 -11.73
C ALA A 105 -2.36 13.36 -12.70
N CYS A 106 -1.31 12.54 -12.89
CA CYS A 106 -0.32 12.77 -13.93
C CYS A 106 -0.73 11.96 -15.20
N SER A 107 -0.86 12.65 -16.32
CA SER A 107 -1.33 12.08 -17.59
C SER A 107 -0.19 11.68 -18.52
N GLU A 108 0.90 12.45 -18.54
CA GLU A 108 2.00 12.28 -19.48
C GLU A 108 3.38 12.48 -18.84
N LEU A 109 4.40 11.95 -19.55
CA LEU A 109 5.81 12.15 -19.25
C LEU A 109 6.36 13.26 -20.17
N VAL A 110 7.10 14.20 -19.61
CA VAL A 110 7.75 15.28 -20.36
C VAL A 110 9.22 14.94 -20.57
N PHE A 111 9.63 14.90 -21.84
CA PHE A 111 11.01 14.61 -22.24
C PHE A 111 11.72 15.85 -22.79
N GLY A 112 13.03 15.90 -22.61
CA GLY A 112 13.88 16.90 -23.18
C GLY A 112 14.38 16.56 -24.59
N GLU A 113 15.21 17.41 -25.15
CA GLU A 113 15.75 17.27 -26.50
C GLU A 113 16.64 16.05 -26.68
N ASN A 114 17.31 15.60 -25.62
CA ASN A 114 18.16 14.41 -25.63
C ASN A 114 17.43 13.18 -25.09
N ASP A 115 16.08 13.19 -25.10
CA ASP A 115 15.22 12.12 -24.61
C ASP A 115 15.29 11.85 -23.10
N GLU A 116 15.89 12.76 -22.33
CA GLU A 116 15.90 12.70 -20.88
C GLU A 116 14.52 13.03 -20.28
N LEU A 117 14.12 12.34 -19.21
CA LEU A 117 12.89 12.63 -18.50
C LEU A 117 13.05 13.93 -17.70
N LYS A 118 12.26 14.95 -18.04
CA LYS A 118 12.28 16.29 -17.39
C LYS A 118 11.18 16.50 -16.39
N GLY A 119 10.05 15.80 -16.55
CA GLY A 119 8.89 16.08 -15.73
C GLY A 119 7.67 15.25 -16.10
N VAL A 120 6.53 15.74 -15.64
CA VAL A 120 5.22 15.14 -15.89
C VAL A 120 4.20 16.22 -16.23
N VAL A 121 3.16 15.89 -16.99
CA VAL A 121 1.96 16.70 -17.11
C VAL A 121 0.99 16.28 -16.02
N ALA A 122 0.56 17.22 -15.20
CA ALA A 122 -0.34 16.97 -14.08
C ALA A 122 -1.59 17.85 -14.16
N GLY A 123 -2.70 17.36 -13.63
CA GLY A 123 -3.94 18.12 -13.51
C GLY A 123 -4.77 18.18 -14.80
N GLU A 124 -4.43 17.41 -15.85
CA GLU A 124 -5.29 17.28 -17.01
C GLU A 124 -6.60 16.59 -16.64
N PHE A 125 -7.70 17.20 -16.99
CA PHE A 125 -9.04 16.74 -16.64
C PHE A 125 -10.02 16.86 -17.80
N GLY A 126 -11.09 16.05 -17.81
CA GLY A 126 -12.20 16.19 -18.75
C GLY A 126 -11.94 15.61 -20.14
N LEU A 127 -11.05 14.63 -20.27
CA LEU A 127 -10.95 13.81 -21.47
C LEU A 127 -12.04 12.74 -21.49
N GLY A 128 -12.71 12.57 -22.61
CA GLY A 128 -13.66 11.49 -22.86
C GLY A 128 -12.99 10.12 -22.99
N PRO A 129 -13.77 9.03 -23.05
CA PRO A 129 -13.24 7.67 -23.24
C PRO A 129 -12.47 7.48 -24.56
N ASP A 130 -12.71 8.34 -25.55
CA ASP A 130 -12.04 8.38 -26.83
C ASP A 130 -10.77 9.25 -26.83
N GLY A 131 -10.40 9.80 -25.66
CA GLY A 131 -9.25 10.69 -25.49
C GLY A 131 -9.45 12.11 -25.98
N LYS A 132 -10.68 12.51 -26.36
CA LYS A 132 -10.98 13.87 -26.82
C LYS A 132 -11.47 14.75 -25.67
N PRO A 133 -11.15 16.07 -25.75
CA PRO A 133 -11.68 17.03 -24.80
C PRO A 133 -13.21 17.04 -24.78
N THR A 134 -13.77 17.06 -23.58
CA THR A 134 -15.21 17.32 -23.32
C THR A 134 -15.41 18.79 -22.95
N ASP A 135 -16.67 19.19 -22.72
CA ASP A 135 -16.99 20.56 -22.28
C ASP A 135 -16.37 20.90 -20.90
N ALA A 136 -15.94 19.89 -20.12
CA ALA A 136 -15.25 20.05 -18.84
C ALA A 136 -13.73 19.89 -18.94
N TYR A 137 -13.16 20.04 -20.14
CA TYR A 137 -11.73 19.88 -20.35
C TYR A 137 -10.93 21.01 -19.72
N GLU A 138 -9.97 20.64 -18.88
CA GLU A 138 -8.94 21.52 -18.34
C GLU A 138 -7.57 20.98 -18.77
N PRO A 139 -6.72 21.80 -19.41
CA PRO A 139 -5.39 21.38 -19.80
C PRO A 139 -4.52 21.17 -18.57
N GLY A 140 -3.70 20.13 -18.61
CA GLY A 140 -2.67 19.90 -17.59
C GLY A 140 -1.56 20.95 -17.63
N MET A 141 -0.79 20.98 -16.55
CA MET A 141 0.42 21.80 -16.47
C MET A 141 1.66 20.90 -16.43
N GLU A 142 2.73 21.36 -17.05
CA GLU A 142 4.02 20.68 -16.93
C GLU A 142 4.69 21.00 -15.61
N LEU A 143 5.04 19.95 -14.87
CA LEU A 143 5.84 20.03 -13.64
C LEU A 143 7.22 19.47 -13.94
N HIS A 144 8.23 20.31 -13.87
CA HIS A 144 9.62 19.94 -14.14
C HIS A 144 10.40 19.73 -12.84
N GLY A 145 11.31 18.76 -12.85
CA GLY A 145 12.17 18.45 -11.71
C GLY A 145 13.54 17.96 -12.14
N LYS A 146 14.52 18.10 -11.26
CA LYS A 146 15.85 17.50 -11.47
C LYS A 146 15.81 15.98 -11.46
N TYR A 147 14.87 15.41 -10.71
CA TYR A 147 14.55 13.99 -10.62
C TYR A 147 13.05 13.81 -10.62
N VAL A 148 12.58 12.74 -11.23
CA VAL A 148 11.18 12.33 -11.25
C VAL A 148 11.08 10.94 -10.67
N PHE A 149 10.34 10.78 -9.58
CA PHE A 149 10.09 9.49 -8.93
C PHE A 149 8.67 9.02 -9.27
N LEU A 150 8.56 7.88 -9.95
CA LEU A 150 7.28 7.26 -10.27
C LEU A 150 6.98 6.19 -9.22
N SER A 151 6.13 6.51 -8.25
CA SER A 151 5.72 5.61 -7.16
C SER A 151 4.26 5.17 -7.32
N GLU A 152 3.87 4.80 -8.54
CA GLU A 152 2.49 4.50 -8.95
C GLU A 152 2.03 3.07 -8.60
N GLY A 153 2.88 2.29 -7.93
CA GLY A 153 2.63 0.89 -7.63
C GLY A 153 2.73 -0.04 -8.84
N VAL A 154 2.31 -1.28 -8.65
CA VAL A 154 2.50 -2.38 -9.62
C VAL A 154 1.81 -2.17 -10.98
N ARG A 155 0.81 -1.32 -11.04
CA ARG A 155 0.03 -1.03 -12.26
C ARG A 155 0.16 0.41 -12.73
N GLY A 156 1.21 1.11 -12.34
CA GLY A 156 1.45 2.50 -12.71
C GLY A 156 1.39 2.74 -14.22
N SER A 157 0.64 3.75 -14.63
CA SER A 157 0.40 4.03 -16.06
C SER A 157 1.62 4.67 -16.71
N LEU A 158 2.25 5.65 -16.09
CA LEU A 158 3.44 6.32 -16.58
C LEU A 158 4.69 5.43 -16.46
N SER A 159 4.79 4.68 -15.36
CA SER A 159 5.85 3.69 -15.17
C SER A 159 5.90 2.67 -16.31
N LYS A 160 4.73 2.17 -16.76
CA LYS A 160 4.66 1.26 -17.92
C LYS A 160 5.14 1.89 -19.21
N LYS A 161 4.80 3.17 -19.44
CA LYS A 161 5.27 3.92 -20.62
C LYS A 161 6.80 4.01 -20.60
N LEU A 162 7.38 4.30 -19.43
CA LEU A 162 8.82 4.45 -19.24
C LEU A 162 9.57 3.11 -19.38
N ILE A 163 9.05 2.06 -18.75
CA ILE A 163 9.58 0.70 -18.89
C ILE A 163 9.65 0.29 -20.35
N LYS A 164 8.55 0.48 -21.10
CA LYS A 164 8.51 0.15 -22.52
C LYS A 164 9.46 1.02 -23.36
N LYS A 165 9.55 2.32 -23.06
CA LYS A 165 10.39 3.26 -23.81
C LYS A 165 11.87 2.89 -23.73
N TYR A 166 12.34 2.56 -22.55
CA TYR A 166 13.75 2.27 -22.27
C TYR A 166 14.06 0.77 -22.11
N SER A 167 13.07 -0.10 -22.37
CA SER A 167 13.23 -1.56 -22.22
C SER A 167 13.78 -1.97 -20.85
N LEU A 168 13.24 -1.37 -19.78
CA LEU A 168 13.77 -1.55 -18.42
C LEU A 168 13.46 -2.92 -17.81
N ASP A 169 12.62 -3.73 -18.46
CA ASP A 169 12.21 -5.06 -18.02
C ASP A 169 12.88 -6.21 -18.81
N THR A 170 13.87 -5.90 -19.65
CA THR A 170 14.53 -6.87 -20.54
C THR A 170 15.11 -8.09 -19.79
N ASP A 171 15.65 -7.87 -18.59
CA ASP A 171 16.27 -8.90 -17.76
C ASP A 171 15.41 -9.26 -16.54
N SER A 172 14.12 -8.91 -16.57
CA SER A 172 13.19 -9.16 -15.47
C SER A 172 12.43 -10.47 -15.64
N ASP A 173 12.21 -11.19 -14.55
CA ASP A 173 11.29 -12.33 -14.52
C ASP A 173 9.84 -11.87 -14.69
N ALA A 174 8.99 -12.78 -15.18
CA ALA A 174 7.56 -12.52 -15.26
C ALA A 174 6.99 -12.24 -13.86
N PRO A 175 6.20 -11.17 -13.68
CA PRO A 175 5.64 -10.83 -12.39
C PRO A 175 4.66 -11.92 -11.93
N LYS A 176 4.75 -12.27 -10.63
CA LYS A 176 3.77 -13.12 -9.96
C LYS A 176 2.74 -12.25 -9.28
N PHE A 177 1.50 -12.69 -9.29
CA PHE A 177 0.38 -11.94 -8.73
C PHE A 177 -0.32 -12.75 -7.66
N GLY A 178 -0.69 -12.09 -6.58
CA GLY A 178 -1.61 -12.59 -5.59
C GLY A 178 -2.91 -11.79 -5.61
N LEU A 179 -4.04 -12.46 -5.40
CA LEU A 179 -5.32 -11.84 -5.15
C LEU A 179 -5.55 -11.80 -3.64
N GLY A 180 -5.68 -10.60 -3.09
CA GLY A 180 -5.99 -10.38 -1.68
C GLY A 180 -7.40 -9.80 -1.49
N MET A 181 -8.13 -10.33 -0.52
CA MET A 181 -9.35 -9.73 0.02
C MET A 181 -9.12 -9.38 1.48
N LYS A 182 -9.62 -8.23 1.89
CA LYS A 182 -9.48 -7.76 3.26
C LYS A 182 -10.73 -7.02 3.72
N GLU A 183 -11.06 -7.24 4.98
CA GLU A 183 -12.16 -6.59 5.66
C GLU A 183 -11.71 -6.02 7.00
N ILE A 184 -12.43 -5.01 7.49
CA ILE A 184 -12.29 -4.46 8.82
C ILE A 184 -13.58 -4.76 9.55
N TRP A 185 -13.47 -5.40 10.69
CA TRP A 185 -14.60 -5.77 11.53
C TRP A 185 -14.50 -5.04 12.86
N GLU A 186 -15.62 -4.58 13.38
CA GLU A 186 -15.75 -4.21 14.79
C GLU A 186 -16.32 -5.43 15.52
N VAL A 187 -15.59 -5.91 16.52
CA VAL A 187 -15.95 -7.11 17.28
C VAL A 187 -16.38 -6.75 18.69
N LEU A 188 -17.08 -7.65 19.36
CA LEU A 188 -17.40 -7.47 20.76
C LEU A 188 -16.12 -7.43 21.59
N PRO A 189 -16.05 -6.62 22.66
CA PRO A 189 -14.85 -6.47 23.51
C PRO A 189 -14.31 -7.81 24.04
N GLU A 190 -15.18 -8.76 24.36
CA GLU A 190 -14.78 -10.11 24.83
C GLU A 190 -14.10 -10.97 23.76
N ASN A 191 -14.21 -10.59 22.49
CA ASN A 191 -13.57 -11.26 21.34
C ASN A 191 -12.36 -10.48 20.81
N HIS A 192 -11.99 -9.40 21.48
CA HIS A 192 -10.89 -8.53 21.08
C HIS A 192 -9.64 -8.73 21.97
N ASN A 193 -8.49 -8.85 21.31
CA ASN A 193 -7.19 -8.94 21.99
C ASN A 193 -6.22 -7.95 21.33
N GLU A 194 -6.26 -6.69 21.71
CA GLU A 194 -5.40 -5.65 21.16
C GLU A 194 -3.93 -6.07 21.10
N GLY A 195 -3.31 -5.88 19.96
CA GLY A 195 -1.91 -6.26 19.72
C GLY A 195 -1.70 -7.72 19.32
N GLU A 196 -2.76 -8.52 19.18
CA GLU A 196 -2.64 -9.89 18.69
C GLU A 196 -2.56 -9.92 17.16
N VAL A 197 -1.53 -10.62 16.66
CA VAL A 197 -1.31 -10.92 15.24
C VAL A 197 -1.44 -12.42 15.04
N THR A 198 -2.22 -12.82 14.04
CA THR A 198 -2.34 -14.21 13.63
C THR A 198 -2.15 -14.33 12.14
N HIS A 199 -1.24 -15.20 11.72
CA HIS A 199 -1.07 -15.62 10.33
C HIS A 199 -1.42 -17.09 10.17
N THR A 200 -1.94 -17.46 9.00
CA THR A 200 -2.26 -18.85 8.70
C THR A 200 -1.82 -19.26 7.30
N LEU A 201 -1.53 -20.53 7.13
CA LEU A 201 -1.37 -21.21 5.84
C LEU A 201 -2.21 -22.47 5.79
N GLY A 202 -2.41 -23.05 4.60
CA GLY A 202 -3.08 -24.33 4.42
C GLY A 202 -4.56 -24.19 4.04
N TRP A 203 -5.41 -25.03 4.59
CA TRP A 203 -6.82 -25.10 4.21
C TRP A 203 -7.51 -23.70 4.23
N PRO A 204 -8.36 -23.37 3.25
CA PRO A 204 -8.86 -24.21 2.15
C PRO A 204 -7.90 -24.32 0.95
N LEU A 205 -6.71 -23.73 0.99
CA LEU A 205 -5.70 -23.89 -0.04
C LEU A 205 -5.00 -25.24 0.09
N GLY A 206 -4.74 -25.87 -1.05
CA GLY A 206 -3.91 -27.07 -1.11
C GLY A 206 -2.42 -26.73 -1.19
N PHE A 207 -1.56 -27.75 -1.10
CA PHE A 207 -0.09 -27.56 -1.17
C PHE A 207 0.43 -27.02 -2.51
N LYS A 208 -0.41 -26.98 -3.54
CA LYS A 208 -0.03 -26.46 -4.88
C LYS A 208 -0.28 -24.97 -5.04
N ASN A 209 -1.14 -24.40 -4.21
CA ASN A 209 -1.51 -22.99 -4.28
C ASN A 209 -0.94 -22.30 -3.05
N SER A 210 -0.07 -21.35 -3.24
CA SER A 210 0.41 -20.54 -2.13
C SER A 210 -0.61 -19.46 -1.75
N GLY A 211 -0.53 -19.02 -0.49
CA GLY A 211 -1.44 -18.05 0.07
C GLY A 211 -1.73 -18.34 1.53
N GLY A 212 -2.63 -17.57 2.11
CA GLY A 212 -2.97 -17.71 3.53
C GLY A 212 -3.88 -16.61 4.02
N SER A 213 -4.06 -16.54 5.32
CA SER A 213 -4.86 -15.50 5.94
C SER A 213 -4.13 -14.80 7.07
N PHE A 214 -4.64 -13.64 7.42
CA PHE A 214 -4.20 -12.91 8.60
C PHE A 214 -5.39 -12.34 9.38
N VAL A 215 -5.18 -12.19 10.69
CA VAL A 215 -6.10 -11.53 11.61
C VAL A 215 -5.25 -10.64 12.52
N TYR A 216 -5.55 -9.34 12.53
CA TYR A 216 -4.83 -8.35 13.34
C TYR A 216 -5.81 -7.59 14.22
N HIS A 217 -5.58 -7.59 15.52
CA HIS A 217 -6.39 -6.85 16.48
C HIS A 217 -5.79 -5.47 16.74
N LEU A 218 -6.40 -4.46 16.14
CA LEU A 218 -6.02 -3.05 16.31
C LEU A 218 -6.68 -2.47 17.58
N ASP A 219 -6.65 -1.18 17.78
CA ASP A 219 -7.39 -0.46 18.81
C ASP A 219 -8.92 -0.43 18.53
N ASN A 220 -9.70 0.10 19.48
CA ASN A 220 -11.14 0.34 19.35
C ASN A 220 -11.97 -0.88 18.91
N ASN A 221 -11.61 -2.09 19.38
CA ASN A 221 -12.25 -3.36 19.02
C ASN A 221 -12.25 -3.65 17.50
N GLN A 222 -11.34 -3.04 16.74
CA GLN A 222 -11.21 -3.29 15.31
C GLN A 222 -10.30 -4.49 15.04
N VAL A 223 -10.74 -5.31 14.10
CA VAL A 223 -9.99 -6.49 13.66
C VAL A 223 -9.89 -6.45 12.13
N TYR A 224 -8.66 -6.49 11.64
CA TYR A 224 -8.40 -6.68 10.22
C TYR A 224 -8.33 -8.16 9.90
N VAL A 225 -9.14 -8.59 8.94
CA VAL A 225 -9.14 -9.95 8.43
C VAL A 225 -8.81 -9.93 6.96
N GLY A 226 -7.84 -10.73 6.53
CA GLY A 226 -7.47 -10.81 5.14
C GLY A 226 -7.14 -12.22 4.70
N TYR A 227 -7.34 -12.46 3.41
CA TYR A 227 -7.04 -13.72 2.74
C TYR A 227 -6.39 -13.47 1.40
N ILE A 228 -5.28 -14.14 1.12
CA ILE A 228 -4.48 -13.97 -0.08
C ILE A 228 -4.34 -15.33 -0.78
N VAL A 229 -4.42 -15.32 -2.09
CA VAL A 229 -4.22 -16.48 -2.96
C VAL A 229 -3.32 -16.09 -4.12
N ASP A 230 -2.31 -16.89 -4.42
CA ASP A 230 -1.52 -16.76 -5.64
C ASP A 230 -2.37 -17.14 -6.87
N LEU A 231 -2.17 -16.40 -7.98
CA LEU A 231 -2.88 -16.55 -9.25
C LEU A 231 -2.04 -17.31 -10.27
#